data_75eb3046366cd9d9ef3a6acde6b7edaf
#
_entry.id   75eb3046366cd9d9ef3a6acde6b7edaf
#
_cell.length_a   1.000
_cell.length_b   1.000
_cell.length_c   1.000
_cell.angle_alpha   90.00
_cell.angle_beta   90.00
_cell.angle_gamma   90.00
#
_symmetry.space_group_name_H-M   'P 1'
#
loop_
_entity.id
_entity.type
_entity.pdbx_description
1 polymer ?
#
loop_
_entity_poly.entity_id
_entity_poly.type
_entity_poly.pdbx_seq_one_letter_code
_entity_poly.pdbx_strand_id
1 'polypeptide(L)'
;MTTLKNRFSIKWPVFLWVLIISGMLSACATPTPTITPTSSPTMILETETEEATQTPTALITPTATQADLGNLGNPITLGFILTPDETGAIEAAEEIAVLIGEDTGYAVESSIYPDFQSLAIAAQNGAVQLFWLKPLEYIYLNWEGAAQVVLVTNHLGVYAYGVQFIANIDRGFRSYFDPETNQSTGEVNQALQQFSGTRPCFINSSSIPGYFVPLGLLENASTPTLDPVFTQSYNATIRALFIQGICDFGVTYALNGDPLNDIDIVQNLPEAQDQIEVIWQSEGIIPNINLSASPNLPANIEFNIQEAVLDLPLNPVGLSLLSTALKEEIEAVKTVEDTFYNQLRIAILPLDLDLEAITHNSSTP
;
A
#
# COMPACT_ATOMS: atom_id res chain seq x y z
N MET A 1 -40.09 6.91 -59.43
CA MET A 1 -39.24 5.99 -60.16
C MET A 1 -38.03 5.73 -59.32
N THR A 2 -37.82 4.69 -58.76
CA THR A 2 -37.75 3.29 -58.77
C THR A 2 -36.91 2.84 -57.61
N THR A 3 -37.53 2.15 -56.73
CA THR A 3 -37.04 1.29 -55.64
C THR A 3 -35.81 0.44 -55.96
N LEU A 4 -34.97 0.19 -54.91
CA LEU A 4 -34.44 -1.16 -54.69
C LEU A 4 -34.00 -1.33 -53.22
N LYS A 5 -34.77 -2.15 -52.51
CA LYS A 5 -34.44 -2.79 -51.23
C LYS A 5 -33.41 -3.90 -51.50
N ASN A 6 -32.41 -4.01 -50.65
CA ASN A 6 -31.74 -5.29 -50.48
C ASN A 6 -31.58 -5.59 -48.96
N ARG A 7 -32.37 -6.58 -48.54
CA ARG A 7 -32.25 -7.27 -47.23
C ARG A 7 -31.25 -8.41 -47.43
N PHE A 8 -30.20 -8.45 -46.59
CA PHE A 8 -29.45 -9.67 -46.38
C PHE A 8 -29.76 -10.20 -44.98
N SER A 9 -30.47 -11.32 -44.97
CA SER A 9 -30.76 -12.16 -43.81
C SER A 9 -29.69 -13.25 -43.76
N ILE A 10 -28.84 -13.26 -42.71
CA ILE A 10 -27.95 -14.39 -42.44
C ILE A 10 -28.52 -15.18 -41.27
N LYS A 11 -28.93 -16.39 -41.57
CA LYS A 11 -29.40 -17.41 -40.62
C LYS A 11 -28.17 -18.07 -39.97
N TRP A 12 -28.15 -18.11 -38.65
CA TRP A 12 -27.24 -18.96 -37.87
C TRP A 12 -27.79 -20.39 -37.78
N PRO A 13 -26.96 -21.43 -37.95
CA PRO A 13 -27.33 -22.79 -37.60
C PRO A 13 -26.97 -23.06 -36.13
N VAL A 14 -27.97 -23.53 -35.42
CA VAL A 14 -27.89 -24.16 -34.10
C VAL A 14 -27.15 -25.49 -34.26
N PHE A 15 -25.97 -25.65 -33.61
CA PHE A 15 -25.35 -26.96 -33.49
C PHE A 15 -25.58 -27.47 -32.06
N LEU A 16 -26.44 -28.45 -32.01
CA LEU A 16 -26.74 -29.33 -30.89
C LEU A 16 -25.57 -30.31 -30.72
N TRP A 17 -24.88 -30.33 -29.60
CA TRP A 17 -23.99 -31.43 -29.20
C TRP A 17 -24.58 -32.18 -28.03
N VAL A 18 -24.93 -33.44 -28.34
CA VAL A 18 -25.49 -34.45 -27.46
C VAL A 18 -24.35 -35.12 -26.68
N LEU A 19 -24.62 -35.29 -25.38
CA LEU A 19 -23.93 -36.12 -24.37
C LEU A 19 -23.40 -37.47 -24.92
N ILE A 20 -22.18 -37.81 -24.51
CA ILE A 20 -21.79 -39.21 -24.27
C ILE A 20 -21.13 -39.25 -22.91
N ILE A 21 -21.88 -39.84 -21.95
CA ILE A 21 -21.38 -40.31 -20.65
C ILE A 21 -20.82 -41.69 -20.92
N SER A 22 -19.55 -41.94 -20.59
CA SER A 22 -19.02 -43.27 -20.48
C SER A 22 -18.15 -43.32 -19.22
N GLY A 23 -18.66 -44.03 -18.23
CA GLY A 23 -18.01 -44.29 -16.97
C GLY A 23 -16.85 -45.26 -17.10
N MET A 24 -15.79 -45.04 -16.35
CA MET A 24 -14.88 -46.09 -15.89
C MET A 24 -14.58 -45.87 -14.41
N LEU A 25 -15.22 -46.71 -13.61
CA LEU A 25 -14.77 -46.99 -12.25
C LEU A 25 -13.46 -47.82 -12.35
N SER A 26 -12.38 -47.30 -11.81
CA SER A 26 -11.19 -48.08 -11.47
C SER A 26 -10.97 -47.98 -9.96
N ALA A 27 -11.30 -49.06 -9.29
CA ALA A 27 -10.99 -49.27 -7.89
C ALA A 27 -9.50 -49.60 -7.78
N CYS A 28 -8.71 -48.77 -7.08
CA CYS A 28 -7.38 -49.13 -6.59
C CYS A 28 -7.51 -49.63 -5.15
N ALA A 29 -7.29 -50.92 -4.95
CA ALA A 29 -7.16 -51.54 -3.66
C ALA A 29 -5.79 -51.24 -3.05
N THR A 30 -5.76 -50.76 -1.83
CA THR A 30 -4.58 -50.61 -0.97
C THR A 30 -4.15 -51.98 -0.45
N PRO A 31 -2.86 -52.40 -0.51
CA PRO A 31 -2.40 -53.58 0.15
C PRO A 31 -2.14 -53.33 1.65
N THR A 32 -2.76 -54.12 2.48
CA THR A 32 -2.52 -54.20 3.92
C THR A 32 -1.18 -54.90 4.17
N PRO A 33 -0.27 -54.40 5.03
CA PRO A 33 0.94 -55.12 5.38
C PRO A 33 0.63 -56.27 6.34
N THR A 34 0.96 -57.47 5.90
CA THR A 34 0.92 -58.71 6.69
C THR A 34 2.07 -58.72 7.69
N ILE A 35 1.76 -58.84 8.98
CA ILE A 35 2.75 -59.00 10.04
C ILE A 35 3.14 -60.47 10.12
N THR A 36 4.39 -60.78 9.83
CA THR A 36 4.98 -62.13 10.02
C THR A 36 5.57 -62.19 11.43
N PRO A 37 5.25 -63.21 12.26
CA PRO A 37 5.86 -63.37 13.56
C PRO A 37 7.28 -63.92 13.42
N THR A 38 8.27 -63.15 13.86
CA THR A 38 9.65 -63.67 13.99
C THR A 38 9.84 -64.33 15.32
N SER A 39 10.37 -65.54 15.25
CA SER A 39 10.71 -66.45 16.36
C SER A 39 11.79 -65.84 17.27
N SER A 40 11.56 -66.02 18.60
CA SER A 40 12.55 -65.76 19.66
C SER A 40 13.80 -66.58 19.52
N PRO A 41 14.99 -66.06 19.68
CA PRO A 41 16.17 -66.85 19.97
C PRO A 41 16.39 -66.98 21.48
N THR A 42 16.77 -68.17 21.83
CA THR A 42 17.15 -68.71 23.15
C THR A 42 18.33 -67.97 23.75
N MET A 43 18.22 -67.57 25.05
CA MET A 43 19.31 -67.04 25.87
C MET A 43 20.45 -68.06 26.01
N ILE A 44 21.64 -67.59 25.63
CA ILE A 44 22.90 -68.16 26.10
C ILE A 44 23.49 -67.16 27.07
N LEU A 45 23.69 -67.66 28.33
CA LEU A 45 24.28 -66.84 29.40
C LEU A 45 25.80 -67.00 29.27
N GLU A 46 26.47 -65.95 28.74
CA GLU A 46 27.92 -65.82 28.85
C GLU A 46 28.23 -64.69 29.88
N THR A 47 28.99 -65.10 30.88
CA THR A 47 29.50 -64.22 31.93
C THR A 47 30.67 -63.41 31.36
N GLU A 48 30.47 -62.15 31.01
CA GLU A 48 31.58 -61.23 30.66
C GLU A 48 31.87 -60.22 31.76
N THR A 49 33.15 -60.12 32.04
CA THR A 49 33.86 -59.25 32.98
C THR A 49 33.51 -57.84 32.74
N GLU A 50 33.11 -57.06 33.79
CA GLU A 50 32.91 -55.64 33.75
C GLU A 50 34.21 -54.90 33.42
N GLU A 51 34.40 -54.45 32.19
CA GLU A 51 35.34 -53.45 31.82
C GLU A 51 34.65 -52.06 31.93
N ALA A 52 35.17 -51.19 32.84
CA ALA A 52 34.58 -49.90 33.13
C ALA A 52 34.60 -49.01 31.90
N THR A 53 33.47 -48.94 31.17
CA THR A 53 33.23 -48.04 30.06
C THR A 53 33.11 -46.61 30.62
N GLN A 54 34.11 -45.76 30.40
CA GLN A 54 34.04 -44.34 30.66
C GLN A 54 32.94 -43.73 29.76
N THR A 55 31.83 -43.35 30.38
CA THR A 55 30.78 -42.60 29.71
C THR A 55 31.39 -41.27 29.20
N PRO A 56 31.35 -40.95 27.90
CA PRO A 56 31.84 -39.70 27.40
C PRO A 56 30.98 -38.57 28.05
N THR A 57 31.63 -37.73 28.87
CA THR A 57 31.01 -36.50 29.35
C THR A 57 30.60 -35.68 28.15
N ALA A 58 29.29 -35.52 27.91
CA ALA A 58 28.77 -34.63 26.86
C ALA A 58 29.35 -33.23 27.09
N LEU A 59 30.18 -32.79 26.18
CA LEU A 59 30.66 -31.40 26.14
C LEU A 59 29.42 -30.57 25.93
N ILE A 60 28.94 -29.88 26.97
CA ILE A 60 27.86 -28.92 26.85
C ILE A 60 28.49 -27.71 26.10
N THR A 61 28.28 -27.68 24.78
CA THR A 61 28.56 -26.47 23.99
C THR A 61 27.63 -25.38 24.54
N PRO A 62 28.17 -24.28 25.09
CA PRO A 62 27.28 -23.20 25.54
C PRO A 62 26.45 -22.74 24.35
N THR A 63 25.14 -22.89 24.41
CA THR A 63 24.23 -22.23 23.50
C THR A 63 24.46 -20.75 23.69
N ALA A 64 24.96 -20.08 22.63
CA ALA A 64 25.09 -18.63 22.65
C ALA A 64 23.71 -18.05 22.97
N THR A 65 23.57 -17.40 24.13
CA THR A 65 22.35 -16.68 24.46
C THR A 65 22.29 -15.50 23.50
N GLN A 66 21.26 -15.45 22.65
CA GLN A 66 21.04 -14.30 21.78
C GLN A 66 20.91 -13.05 22.69
N ALA A 67 21.60 -11.97 22.33
CA ALA A 67 21.48 -10.70 23.06
C ALA A 67 20.03 -10.20 22.99
N ASP A 68 19.56 -9.57 24.04
CA ASP A 68 18.24 -8.92 24.05
C ASP A 68 18.18 -7.87 22.92
N LEU A 69 17.01 -7.74 22.30
CA LEU A 69 16.78 -6.74 21.26
C LEU A 69 17.08 -5.32 21.77
N GLY A 70 17.74 -4.52 20.95
CA GLY A 70 18.19 -3.17 21.30
C GLY A 70 19.59 -3.10 21.94
N ASN A 71 20.32 -4.22 22.03
CA ASN A 71 21.74 -4.24 22.41
C ASN A 71 22.65 -4.29 21.17
N LEU A 72 23.93 -3.92 21.33
CA LEU A 72 24.93 -3.93 20.24
C LEU A 72 25.05 -5.28 19.48
N GLY A 73 24.74 -6.39 20.16
CA GLY A 73 24.76 -7.72 19.54
C GLY A 73 23.42 -8.13 18.87
N ASN A 74 22.38 -7.31 19.02
CA ASN A 74 21.04 -7.51 18.44
C ASN A 74 20.33 -6.15 18.35
N PRO A 75 20.77 -5.24 17.44
CA PRO A 75 20.20 -3.91 17.30
C PRO A 75 18.76 -3.95 16.80
N ILE A 76 18.04 -2.86 17.04
CA ILE A 76 16.73 -2.62 16.45
C ILE A 76 16.95 -2.10 15.03
N THR A 77 16.33 -2.73 14.06
CA THR A 77 16.47 -2.37 12.65
C THR A 77 15.33 -1.47 12.19
N LEU A 78 15.68 -0.29 11.66
CA LEU A 78 14.76 0.69 11.07
C LEU A 78 14.88 0.63 9.55
N GLY A 79 13.82 0.19 8.86
CA GLY A 79 13.78 -0.05 7.42
C GLY A 79 13.34 1.16 6.59
N PHE A 80 14.05 1.40 5.50
CA PHE A 80 13.72 2.40 4.48
C PHE A 80 13.73 1.77 3.08
N ILE A 81 12.83 2.23 2.20
CA ILE A 81 12.80 1.83 0.79
C ILE A 81 13.54 2.91 -0.01
N LEU A 82 14.80 2.62 -0.35
CA LEU A 82 15.69 3.53 -1.08
C LEU A 82 16.53 2.76 -2.09
N THR A 83 16.77 3.38 -3.24
CA THR A 83 17.68 2.80 -4.25
C THR A 83 19.14 3.16 -3.97
N PRO A 84 20.12 2.37 -4.43
CA PRO A 84 21.54 2.60 -4.11
C PRO A 84 22.13 3.93 -4.59
N ASP A 85 21.49 4.60 -5.54
CA ASP A 85 21.90 5.91 -6.07
C ASP A 85 21.37 7.09 -5.23
N GLU A 86 20.43 6.85 -4.31
CA GLU A 86 19.87 7.86 -3.40
C GLU A 86 20.76 8.08 -2.15
N THR A 87 22.05 8.34 -2.37
CA THR A 87 23.07 8.38 -1.32
C THR A 87 22.76 9.35 -0.19
N GLY A 88 22.22 10.55 -0.50
CA GLY A 88 21.84 11.53 0.51
C GLY A 88 20.67 11.07 1.41
N ALA A 89 19.71 10.32 0.86
CA ALA A 89 18.61 9.75 1.64
C ALA A 89 19.10 8.58 2.51
N ILE A 90 20.05 7.78 2.01
CA ILE A 90 20.69 6.70 2.78
C ILE A 90 21.46 7.28 3.97
N GLU A 91 22.29 8.31 3.76
CA GLU A 91 23.03 9.00 4.81
C GLU A 91 22.07 9.58 5.86
N ALA A 92 20.96 10.19 5.43
CA ALA A 92 19.95 10.71 6.35
C ALA A 92 19.25 9.58 7.15
N ALA A 93 18.98 8.44 6.56
CA ALA A 93 18.41 7.27 7.25
C ALA A 93 19.37 6.71 8.32
N GLU A 94 20.66 6.66 8.02
CA GLU A 94 21.70 6.25 8.98
C GLU A 94 21.77 7.23 10.16
N GLU A 95 21.75 8.53 9.89
CA GLU A 95 21.80 9.57 10.94
C GLU A 95 20.53 9.58 11.80
N ILE A 96 19.34 9.32 11.23
CA ILE A 96 18.09 9.12 12.00
C ILE A 96 18.24 7.97 12.99
N ALA A 97 18.78 6.82 12.56
CA ALA A 97 18.99 5.67 13.44
C ALA A 97 19.95 6.01 14.59
N VAL A 98 21.00 6.79 14.32
CA VAL A 98 21.94 7.27 15.36
C VAL A 98 21.21 8.16 16.37
N LEU A 99 20.44 9.16 15.92
CA LEU A 99 19.69 10.07 16.80
C LEU A 99 18.70 9.33 17.70
N ILE A 100 17.95 8.37 17.14
CA ILE A 100 17.02 7.54 17.91
C ILE A 100 17.80 6.69 18.93
N GLY A 101 18.96 6.16 18.55
CA GLY A 101 19.83 5.40 19.46
C GLY A 101 20.37 6.23 20.62
N GLU A 102 20.78 7.46 20.34
CA GLU A 102 21.27 8.41 21.37
C GLU A 102 20.17 8.81 22.37
N ASP A 103 18.95 9.03 21.87
CA ASP A 103 17.82 9.44 22.70
C ASP A 103 17.28 8.30 23.58
N THR A 104 17.15 7.10 22.99
CA THR A 104 16.55 5.94 23.67
C THR A 104 17.54 5.10 24.47
N GLY A 105 18.85 5.19 24.18
CA GLY A 105 19.90 4.32 24.70
C GLY A 105 19.90 2.91 24.10
N TYR A 106 19.06 2.61 23.09
CA TYR A 106 19.11 1.35 22.37
C TYR A 106 20.15 1.38 21.25
N ALA A 107 20.68 0.21 20.88
CA ALA A 107 21.37 0.06 19.61
C ALA A 107 20.32 0.02 18.49
N VAL A 108 20.35 1.04 17.62
CA VAL A 108 19.46 1.17 16.46
C VAL A 108 20.31 1.25 15.20
N GLU A 109 19.93 0.56 14.14
CA GLU A 109 20.59 0.62 12.84
C GLU A 109 19.56 0.81 11.71
N SER A 110 19.92 1.53 10.67
CA SER A 110 19.12 1.63 9.46
C SER A 110 19.36 0.42 8.56
N SER A 111 18.30 -0.01 7.86
CA SER A 111 18.38 -1.03 6.81
C SER A 111 17.72 -0.52 5.55
N ILE A 112 18.44 -0.59 4.45
CA ILE A 112 17.99 -0.07 3.16
C ILE A 112 17.49 -1.24 2.29
N TYR A 113 16.28 -1.10 1.80
CA TYR A 113 15.62 -2.05 0.90
C TYR A 113 15.41 -1.39 -0.47
N PRO A 114 15.80 -2.02 -1.58
CA PRO A 114 15.69 -1.42 -2.91
C PRO A 114 14.25 -1.26 -3.39
N ASP A 115 13.32 -2.04 -2.81
CA ASP A 115 11.91 -2.05 -3.16
C ASP A 115 11.06 -2.54 -1.98
N PHE A 116 9.75 -2.35 -2.12
CA PHE A 116 8.79 -2.77 -1.09
C PHE A 116 8.79 -4.30 -0.87
N GLN A 117 8.97 -5.10 -1.93
CA GLN A 117 8.96 -6.57 -1.80
C GLN A 117 10.06 -7.06 -0.87
N SER A 118 11.28 -6.52 -1.02
CA SER A 118 12.42 -6.86 -0.17
C SER A 118 12.17 -6.50 1.29
N LEU A 119 11.57 -5.32 1.55
CA LEU A 119 11.18 -4.88 2.88
C LEU A 119 10.07 -5.77 3.45
N ALA A 120 9.04 -6.09 2.65
CA ALA A 120 7.92 -6.93 3.06
C ALA A 120 8.39 -8.33 3.51
N ILE A 121 9.29 -8.95 2.76
CA ILE A 121 9.91 -10.23 3.14
C ILE A 121 10.66 -10.11 4.46
N ALA A 122 11.43 -9.02 4.66
CA ALA A 122 12.16 -8.78 5.90
C ALA A 122 11.21 -8.58 7.10
N ALA A 123 10.12 -7.83 6.92
CA ALA A 123 9.10 -7.61 7.95
C ALA A 123 8.39 -8.91 8.34
N GLN A 124 7.94 -9.70 7.36
CA GLN A 124 7.29 -11.00 7.60
C GLN A 124 8.20 -12.00 8.32
N ASN A 125 9.49 -11.96 8.05
CA ASN A 125 10.49 -12.82 8.70
C ASN A 125 11.01 -12.25 10.05
N GLY A 126 10.58 -11.04 10.46
CA GLY A 126 11.02 -10.39 11.69
C GLY A 126 12.46 -9.85 11.62
N ALA A 127 13.03 -9.71 10.43
CA ALA A 127 14.38 -9.19 10.23
C ALA A 127 14.45 -7.65 10.33
N VAL A 128 13.33 -6.97 10.26
CA VAL A 128 13.18 -5.54 10.48
C VAL A 128 12.07 -5.29 11.48
N GLN A 129 12.29 -4.39 12.44
CA GLN A 129 11.34 -4.16 13.53
C GLN A 129 10.50 -2.91 13.36
N LEU A 130 11.05 -1.88 12.74
CA LEU A 130 10.34 -0.64 12.38
C LEU A 130 10.63 -0.30 10.93
N PHE A 131 9.66 0.25 10.22
CA PHE A 131 9.84 0.57 8.81
C PHE A 131 8.83 1.60 8.31
N TRP A 132 9.28 2.43 7.36
CA TRP A 132 8.46 3.45 6.73
C TRP A 132 7.71 2.87 5.53
N LEU A 133 6.40 3.15 5.45
CA LEU A 133 5.51 2.60 4.43
C LEU A 133 4.60 3.67 3.82
N LYS A 134 4.30 3.50 2.54
CA LYS A 134 3.20 4.18 1.87
C LYS A 134 1.85 3.56 2.26
N PRO A 135 0.72 4.25 2.05
CA PRO A 135 -0.59 3.80 2.56
C PRO A 135 -1.02 2.38 2.14
N LEU A 136 -0.87 2.02 0.86
CA LEU A 136 -1.25 0.68 0.39
C LEU A 136 -0.27 -0.41 0.83
N GLU A 137 1.01 -0.08 0.95
CA GLU A 137 2.05 -0.96 1.49
C GLU A 137 1.74 -1.33 2.95
N TYR A 138 1.31 -0.33 3.74
CA TYR A 138 0.84 -0.57 5.11
C TYR A 138 -0.39 -1.47 5.14
N ILE A 139 -1.44 -1.16 4.34
CA ILE A 139 -2.67 -1.97 4.34
C ILE A 139 -2.35 -3.42 3.98
N TYR A 140 -1.46 -3.65 3.01
CA TYR A 140 -1.03 -5.00 2.63
C TYR A 140 -0.32 -5.72 3.78
N LEU A 141 0.74 -5.13 4.37
CA LEU A 141 1.49 -5.77 5.45
C LEU A 141 0.67 -5.93 6.74
N ASN A 142 -0.27 -5.03 7.00
CA ASN A 142 -1.19 -5.15 8.13
C ASN A 142 -2.16 -6.35 7.92
N TRP A 143 -2.65 -6.56 6.70
CA TRP A 143 -3.44 -7.75 6.37
C TRP A 143 -2.66 -9.06 6.54
N GLU A 144 -1.39 -9.05 6.15
CA GLU A 144 -0.48 -10.19 6.36
C GLU A 144 -0.09 -10.39 7.84
N GLY A 145 -0.52 -9.49 8.74
CA GLY A 145 -0.19 -9.55 10.16
C GLY A 145 1.28 -9.23 10.45
N ALA A 146 1.97 -8.54 9.55
CA ALA A 146 3.39 -8.21 9.65
C ALA A 146 3.66 -6.75 10.05
N ALA A 147 2.65 -5.88 10.08
CA ALA A 147 2.77 -4.47 10.42
C ALA A 147 1.63 -3.97 11.30
N GLN A 148 1.96 -3.11 12.26
CA GLN A 148 1.05 -2.22 12.96
C GLN A 148 1.54 -0.79 12.82
N VAL A 149 0.64 0.16 12.54
CA VAL A 149 1.02 1.57 12.41
C VAL A 149 1.32 2.17 13.77
N VAL A 150 2.34 3.02 13.83
CA VAL A 150 2.77 3.75 15.04
C VAL A 150 2.55 5.24 14.85
N LEU A 151 3.08 5.80 13.75
CA LEU A 151 3.05 7.22 13.45
C LEU A 151 2.67 7.47 12.00
N VAL A 152 2.16 8.66 11.70
CA VAL A 152 1.96 9.17 10.34
C VAL A 152 2.61 10.54 10.19
N THR A 153 3.19 10.81 9.01
CA THR A 153 3.82 12.09 8.70
C THR A 153 2.78 13.16 8.33
N ASN A 154 3.10 14.42 8.64
CA ASN A 154 2.44 15.59 8.05
C ASN A 154 3.23 16.00 6.80
N HIS A 155 2.54 16.19 5.70
CA HIS A 155 3.07 16.70 4.44
C HIS A 155 2.12 17.77 3.93
N LEU A 156 2.64 18.96 3.60
CA LEU A 156 1.87 20.11 3.12
C LEU A 156 0.67 20.45 4.04
N GLY A 157 0.89 20.46 5.36
CA GLY A 157 -0.11 20.83 6.36
C GLY A 157 -1.11 19.74 6.75
N VAL A 158 -1.09 18.56 6.13
CA VAL A 158 -2.08 17.49 6.36
C VAL A 158 -1.42 16.16 6.70
N TYR A 159 -2.10 15.33 7.51
CA TYR A 159 -1.70 13.95 7.83
C TYR A 159 -2.37 12.92 6.91
N ALA A 160 -3.45 13.32 6.27
CA ALA A 160 -4.12 12.58 5.23
C ALA A 160 -4.70 13.59 4.24
N TYR A 161 -4.60 13.29 2.96
CA TYR A 161 -5.13 14.11 1.90
C TYR A 161 -6.33 13.45 1.22
N GLY A 162 -7.10 14.24 0.50
CA GLY A 162 -8.27 13.79 -0.23
C GLY A 162 -8.06 13.68 -1.72
N VAL A 163 -9.18 13.49 -2.40
CA VAL A 163 -9.28 13.58 -3.86
C VAL A 163 -10.40 14.55 -4.22
N GLN A 164 -10.27 15.22 -5.36
CA GLN A 164 -11.31 16.06 -5.88
C GLN A 164 -11.64 15.72 -7.33
N PHE A 165 -12.93 15.83 -7.64
CA PHE A 165 -13.47 15.66 -8.97
C PHE A 165 -13.68 17.04 -9.57
N ILE A 166 -13.06 17.29 -10.70
CA ILE A 166 -13.03 18.58 -11.39
C ILE A 166 -13.59 18.46 -12.79
N ALA A 167 -14.21 19.52 -13.28
CA ALA A 167 -14.73 19.56 -14.64
C ALA A 167 -14.68 20.97 -15.22
N ASN A 168 -14.77 21.06 -16.55
CA ASN A 168 -15.00 22.34 -17.21
C ASN A 168 -16.44 22.80 -16.94
N ILE A 169 -16.63 24.08 -16.60
CA ILE A 169 -17.94 24.69 -16.29
C ILE A 169 -18.97 24.50 -17.42
N ASP A 170 -18.52 24.44 -18.68
CA ASP A 170 -19.37 24.23 -19.85
C ASP A 170 -20.00 22.82 -19.91
N ARG A 171 -19.51 21.86 -19.06
CA ARG A 171 -20.09 20.55 -18.96
C ARG A 171 -21.43 20.55 -18.21
N GLY A 172 -21.69 21.59 -17.43
CA GLY A 172 -22.94 21.80 -16.73
C GLY A 172 -23.15 20.84 -15.54
N PHE A 173 -22.10 20.26 -15.01
CA PHE A 173 -22.18 19.55 -13.71
C PHE A 173 -22.47 20.56 -12.60
N ARG A 174 -23.22 20.13 -11.61
CA ARG A 174 -23.47 20.96 -10.42
C ARG A 174 -22.32 20.78 -9.45
N SER A 175 -21.68 21.89 -9.04
CA SER A 175 -20.72 21.87 -7.94
C SER A 175 -21.40 21.64 -6.60
N TYR A 176 -20.81 20.75 -5.80
CA TYR A 176 -21.12 20.48 -4.40
C TYR A 176 -19.92 20.83 -3.51
N PHE A 177 -19.11 21.79 -3.94
CA PHE A 177 -17.93 22.26 -3.24
C PHE A 177 -18.09 23.74 -2.89
N ASP A 178 -17.67 24.09 -1.67
CA ASP A 178 -17.61 25.46 -1.19
C ASP A 178 -16.15 25.91 -1.03
N PRO A 179 -15.64 26.77 -1.91
CA PRO A 179 -14.26 27.22 -1.84
C PRO A 179 -13.95 28.09 -0.62
N GLU A 180 -14.95 28.72 0.01
CA GLU A 180 -14.72 29.55 1.21
C GLU A 180 -14.40 28.69 2.43
N THR A 181 -15.01 27.53 2.54
CA THR A 181 -14.80 26.58 3.65
C THR A 181 -13.85 25.45 3.28
N ASN A 182 -13.46 25.33 2.00
CA ASN A 182 -12.67 24.22 1.45
C ASN A 182 -13.30 22.84 1.74
N GLN A 183 -14.63 22.75 1.66
CA GLN A 183 -15.39 21.53 1.97
C GLN A 183 -16.48 21.26 0.95
N SER A 184 -16.83 19.99 0.80
CA SER A 184 -18.00 19.60 0.03
C SER A 184 -19.29 19.84 0.82
N THR A 185 -20.32 20.34 0.14
CA THR A 185 -21.61 20.76 0.73
C THR A 185 -22.74 19.75 0.53
N GLY A 186 -22.47 18.64 -0.19
CA GLY A 186 -23.48 17.64 -0.54
C GLY A 186 -23.01 16.22 -0.30
N GLU A 187 -23.99 15.30 -0.30
CA GLU A 187 -23.75 13.86 -0.18
C GLU A 187 -22.93 13.34 -1.37
N VAL A 188 -21.93 12.51 -1.10
CA VAL A 188 -21.00 11.95 -2.09
C VAL A 188 -21.75 11.28 -3.26
N ASN A 189 -22.76 10.45 -2.96
CA ASN A 189 -23.52 9.74 -4.00
C ASN A 189 -24.24 10.72 -4.93
N GLN A 190 -24.82 11.80 -4.39
CA GLN A 190 -25.51 12.79 -5.20
C GLN A 190 -24.54 13.56 -6.10
N ALA A 191 -23.36 13.87 -5.60
CA ALA A 191 -22.35 14.58 -6.38
C ALA A 191 -21.76 13.69 -7.48
N LEU A 192 -21.42 12.43 -7.17
CA LEU A 192 -20.74 11.54 -8.11
C LEU A 192 -21.68 10.92 -9.16
N GLN A 193 -22.96 10.68 -8.84
CA GLN A 193 -23.91 10.09 -9.79
C GLN A 193 -24.11 10.90 -11.08
N GLN A 194 -23.84 12.20 -11.06
CA GLN A 194 -23.90 13.03 -12.26
C GLN A 194 -22.83 12.69 -13.31
N PHE A 195 -21.76 11.97 -12.92
CA PHE A 195 -20.74 11.47 -13.85
C PHE A 195 -21.15 10.17 -14.58
N SER A 196 -22.33 9.61 -14.30
CA SER A 196 -22.79 8.38 -14.95
C SER A 196 -22.83 8.53 -16.47
N GLY A 197 -22.20 7.56 -17.17
CA GLY A 197 -22.13 7.55 -18.64
C GLY A 197 -21.18 8.59 -19.24
N THR A 198 -20.37 9.27 -18.43
CA THR A 198 -19.36 10.24 -18.89
C THR A 198 -17.95 9.64 -18.82
N ARG A 199 -16.99 10.28 -19.48
CA ARG A 199 -15.61 9.80 -19.60
C ARG A 199 -14.68 10.50 -18.60
N PRO A 200 -14.03 9.77 -17.66
CA PRO A 200 -13.03 10.31 -16.76
C PRO A 200 -11.66 10.51 -17.41
N CYS A 201 -10.94 11.52 -16.96
CA CYS A 201 -9.49 11.62 -17.03
C CYS A 201 -8.90 11.19 -15.68
N PHE A 202 -8.19 10.07 -15.67
CA PHE A 202 -7.37 9.61 -14.54
C PHE A 202 -5.89 9.83 -14.81
N ILE A 203 -5.05 9.74 -13.78
CA ILE A 203 -3.62 9.99 -13.93
C ILE A 203 -2.92 8.79 -14.57
N ASN A 204 -2.86 7.68 -13.87
CA ASN A 204 -2.37 6.39 -14.36
C ASN A 204 -2.99 5.26 -13.53
N SER A 205 -2.88 4.03 -13.98
CA SER A 205 -3.54 2.87 -13.36
C SER A 205 -2.93 2.41 -12.03
N SER A 206 -1.84 3.01 -11.57
CA SER A 206 -1.19 2.73 -10.28
C SER A 206 -1.34 3.86 -9.27
N SER A 207 -1.93 4.99 -9.65
CA SER A 207 -2.06 6.16 -8.77
C SER A 207 -3.16 5.97 -7.73
N ILE A 208 -2.82 6.11 -6.45
CA ILE A 208 -3.80 6.06 -5.36
C ILE A 208 -4.80 7.22 -5.50
N PRO A 209 -4.37 8.52 -5.50
CA PRO A 209 -5.30 9.64 -5.59
C PRO A 209 -5.80 9.91 -7.01
N GLY A 210 -5.05 9.49 -8.02
CA GLY A 210 -5.40 9.74 -9.42
C GLY A 210 -6.18 8.63 -10.11
N TYR A 211 -6.42 7.50 -9.44
CA TYR A 211 -7.15 6.37 -10.02
C TYR A 211 -7.88 5.51 -8.99
N PHE A 212 -7.18 4.82 -8.06
CA PHE A 212 -7.83 3.82 -7.20
C PHE A 212 -8.91 4.43 -6.30
N VAL A 213 -8.60 5.49 -5.57
CA VAL A 213 -9.57 6.12 -4.68
C VAL A 213 -10.74 6.74 -5.45
N PRO A 214 -10.53 7.56 -6.50
CA PRO A 214 -11.62 8.06 -7.31
C PRO A 214 -12.51 6.97 -7.93
N LEU A 215 -11.89 5.94 -8.49
CA LEU A 215 -12.63 4.82 -9.08
C LEU A 215 -13.47 4.10 -8.02
N GLY A 216 -12.89 3.80 -6.85
CA GLY A 216 -13.61 3.16 -5.75
C GLY A 216 -14.76 4.02 -5.22
N LEU A 217 -14.61 5.34 -5.16
CA LEU A 217 -15.70 6.25 -4.79
C LEU A 217 -16.83 6.23 -5.83
N LEU A 218 -16.51 6.18 -7.13
CA LEU A 218 -17.50 6.06 -8.20
C LEU A 218 -18.24 4.71 -8.13
N GLU A 219 -17.52 3.61 -7.89
CA GLU A 219 -18.13 2.28 -7.70
C GLU A 219 -19.02 2.24 -6.45
N ASN A 220 -18.58 2.79 -5.32
CA ASN A 220 -19.39 2.93 -4.10
C ASN A 220 -20.68 3.74 -4.35
N ALA A 221 -20.59 4.77 -5.21
CA ALA A 221 -21.76 5.58 -5.61
C ALA A 221 -22.60 4.92 -6.70
N SER A 222 -22.26 3.71 -7.16
CA SER A 222 -22.88 3.02 -8.29
C SER A 222 -22.96 3.89 -9.56
N THR A 223 -21.84 4.53 -9.89
CA THR A 223 -21.70 5.50 -10.98
C THR A 223 -20.88 4.91 -12.13
N PRO A 224 -21.49 4.18 -13.08
CA PRO A 224 -20.76 3.62 -14.21
C PRO A 224 -20.27 4.73 -15.15
N THR A 225 -18.99 4.72 -15.49
CA THR A 225 -18.39 5.67 -16.42
C THR A 225 -18.01 5.00 -17.75
N LEU A 226 -17.67 5.80 -18.75
CA LEU A 226 -17.05 5.31 -19.97
C LEU A 226 -15.58 4.95 -19.72
N ASP A 227 -14.95 4.28 -20.71
CA ASP A 227 -13.52 3.95 -20.66
C ASP A 227 -12.67 5.19 -20.37
N PRO A 228 -11.77 5.16 -19.37
CA PRO A 228 -10.98 6.31 -18.94
C PRO A 228 -9.91 6.72 -19.97
N VAL A 229 -9.49 7.97 -19.88
CA VAL A 229 -8.25 8.45 -20.48
C VAL A 229 -7.20 8.61 -19.38
N PHE A 230 -6.01 8.07 -19.59
CA PHE A 230 -4.88 8.24 -18.68
C PHE A 230 -3.99 9.37 -19.16
N THR A 231 -3.92 10.44 -18.37
CA THR A 231 -3.26 11.71 -18.73
C THR A 231 -1.80 11.79 -18.27
N GLN A 232 -1.38 10.86 -17.40
CA GLN A 232 -0.03 10.73 -16.83
C GLN A 232 0.40 11.86 -15.86
N SER A 233 -0.36 12.95 -15.75
CA SER A 233 -0.10 13.99 -14.76
C SER A 233 -1.35 14.84 -14.50
N TYR A 234 -1.40 15.48 -13.32
CA TYR A 234 -2.48 16.39 -12.96
C TYR A 234 -2.56 17.59 -13.91
N ASN A 235 -1.40 18.16 -14.31
CA ASN A 235 -1.33 19.23 -15.28
C ASN A 235 -1.94 18.83 -16.63
N ALA A 236 -1.68 17.60 -17.09
CA ALA A 236 -2.29 17.12 -18.34
C ALA A 236 -3.80 16.87 -18.19
N THR A 237 -4.27 16.47 -17.00
CA THR A 237 -5.71 16.34 -16.73
C THR A 237 -6.41 17.71 -16.85
N ILE A 238 -5.90 18.73 -16.18
CA ILE A 238 -6.48 20.09 -16.25
C ILE A 238 -6.46 20.61 -17.69
N ARG A 239 -5.36 20.41 -18.40
CA ARG A 239 -5.25 20.78 -19.82
C ARG A 239 -6.27 20.05 -20.70
N ALA A 240 -6.49 18.75 -20.46
CA ALA A 240 -7.47 17.96 -21.21
C ALA A 240 -8.91 18.45 -20.98
N LEU A 241 -9.24 18.86 -19.75
CA LEU A 241 -10.53 19.44 -19.38
C LEU A 241 -10.69 20.84 -19.99
N PHE A 242 -9.64 21.66 -19.99
CA PHE A 242 -9.66 23.00 -20.56
C PHE A 242 -9.89 22.98 -22.08
N ILE A 243 -9.16 22.13 -22.81
CA ILE A 243 -9.30 21.99 -24.29
C ILE A 243 -10.65 21.37 -24.65
N GLN A 244 -11.27 20.60 -23.76
CA GLN A 244 -12.50 19.83 -23.94
C GLN A 244 -12.41 18.71 -24.99
N GLY A 245 -13.39 17.82 -25.00
CA GLY A 245 -13.53 16.75 -25.98
C GLY A 245 -12.64 15.53 -25.76
N ILE A 246 -11.73 15.53 -24.78
CA ILE A 246 -10.91 14.39 -24.43
C ILE A 246 -11.61 13.57 -23.35
N CYS A 247 -11.98 14.20 -22.23
CA CYS A 247 -12.76 13.65 -21.14
C CYS A 247 -13.81 14.67 -20.66
N ASP A 248 -14.73 14.22 -19.83
CA ASP A 248 -15.84 15.02 -19.33
C ASP A 248 -15.57 15.58 -17.95
N PHE A 249 -14.83 14.83 -17.13
CA PHE A 249 -14.36 15.23 -15.82
C PHE A 249 -12.96 14.62 -15.58
N GLY A 250 -12.28 15.11 -14.58
CA GLY A 250 -10.99 14.59 -14.15
C GLY A 250 -10.88 14.54 -12.63
N VAL A 251 -9.75 14.02 -12.16
CA VAL A 251 -9.45 13.92 -10.72
C VAL A 251 -8.09 14.49 -10.41
N THR A 252 -7.97 15.07 -9.21
CA THR A 252 -6.69 15.49 -8.62
C THR A 252 -6.67 15.13 -7.14
N TYR A 253 -5.51 15.24 -6.49
CA TYR A 253 -5.46 15.23 -5.04
C TYR A 253 -6.06 16.52 -4.45
N ALA A 254 -6.43 16.49 -3.17
CA ALA A 254 -7.05 17.61 -2.46
C ALA A 254 -6.27 17.91 -1.17
N LEU A 255 -5.52 19.02 -1.16
CA LEU A 255 -4.86 19.55 0.03
C LEU A 255 -5.57 20.81 0.52
N ASN A 256 -5.61 21.83 -0.33
CA ASN A 256 -6.10 23.17 -0.01
C ASN A 256 -7.37 23.56 -0.75
N GLY A 257 -7.98 22.62 -1.48
CA GLY A 257 -9.27 22.86 -2.16
C GLY A 257 -9.20 23.53 -3.53
N ASP A 258 -8.11 24.11 -3.92
CA ASP A 258 -7.94 24.67 -5.25
C ASP A 258 -6.86 23.94 -6.05
N PRO A 259 -7.23 23.02 -6.96
CA PRO A 259 -6.28 22.26 -7.77
C PRO A 259 -5.48 23.15 -8.74
N LEU A 260 -5.94 24.37 -8.98
CA LEU A 260 -5.29 25.28 -9.91
C LEU A 260 -4.15 26.07 -9.25
N ASN A 261 -4.22 26.29 -7.95
CA ASN A 261 -3.17 26.99 -7.20
C ASN A 261 -1.93 26.15 -6.94
N ASP A 262 -2.10 24.83 -6.87
CA ASP A 262 -1.01 23.90 -6.54
C ASP A 262 -0.30 23.32 -7.77
N ILE A 263 -0.68 23.74 -8.98
CA ILE A 263 -0.18 23.18 -10.23
C ILE A 263 0.41 24.26 -11.14
N ASP A 264 1.64 24.07 -11.57
CA ASP A 264 2.38 24.98 -12.47
C ASP A 264 1.63 25.37 -13.74
N ILE A 265 0.60 24.61 -14.13
CA ILE A 265 -0.19 24.89 -15.33
C ILE A 265 -0.92 26.23 -15.25
N VAL A 266 -1.26 26.71 -14.05
CA VAL A 266 -1.90 28.02 -13.85
C VAL A 266 -1.02 29.14 -14.39
N GLN A 267 0.29 28.99 -14.29
CA GLN A 267 1.25 29.97 -14.83
C GLN A 267 1.23 30.03 -16.36
N ASN A 268 0.91 28.91 -17.01
CA ASN A 268 0.92 28.76 -18.46
C ASN A 268 -0.47 28.83 -19.10
N LEU A 269 -1.54 28.68 -18.32
CA LEU A 269 -2.95 28.67 -18.75
C LEU A 269 -3.83 29.36 -17.70
N PRO A 270 -3.67 30.68 -17.51
CA PRO A 270 -4.46 31.41 -16.51
C PRO A 270 -5.97 31.36 -16.79
N GLU A 271 -6.39 31.18 -18.05
CA GLU A 271 -7.80 31.03 -18.42
C GLU A 271 -8.42 29.74 -17.90
N ALA A 272 -7.62 28.73 -17.54
CA ALA A 272 -8.11 27.47 -16.98
C ALA A 272 -8.74 27.69 -15.60
N GLN A 273 -8.24 28.65 -14.83
CA GLN A 273 -8.75 28.98 -13.50
C GLN A 273 -10.23 29.43 -13.53
N ASP A 274 -10.64 30.11 -14.58
CA ASP A 274 -12.03 30.57 -14.74
C ASP A 274 -12.94 29.52 -15.38
N GLN A 275 -12.40 28.42 -15.88
CA GLN A 275 -13.14 27.42 -16.65
C GLN A 275 -13.19 26.05 -16.03
N ILE A 276 -12.33 25.75 -15.06
CA ILE A 276 -12.31 24.49 -14.33
C ILE A 276 -12.81 24.73 -12.92
N GLU A 277 -13.80 23.93 -12.51
CA GLU A 277 -14.37 23.98 -11.17
C GLU A 277 -14.25 22.65 -10.44
N VAL A 278 -14.17 22.70 -9.13
CA VAL A 278 -14.31 21.52 -8.26
C VAL A 278 -15.78 21.15 -8.17
N ILE A 279 -16.11 19.94 -8.57
CA ILE A 279 -17.47 19.41 -8.49
C ILE A 279 -17.75 18.82 -7.11
N TRP A 280 -16.77 18.08 -6.58
CA TRP A 280 -16.84 17.48 -5.25
C TRP A 280 -15.43 17.13 -4.78
N GLN A 281 -15.22 17.20 -3.45
CA GLN A 281 -13.96 16.86 -2.79
C GLN A 281 -14.22 15.91 -1.63
N SER A 282 -13.36 14.92 -1.46
CA SER A 282 -13.38 14.07 -0.26
C SER A 282 -12.71 14.77 0.92
N GLU A 283 -12.99 14.30 2.12
CA GLU A 283 -12.13 14.55 3.27
C GLU A 283 -10.75 13.89 3.07
N GLY A 284 -9.83 14.04 4.03
CA GLY A 284 -8.54 13.38 4.03
C GLY A 284 -8.70 11.87 4.26
N ILE A 285 -8.73 11.10 3.18
CA ILE A 285 -8.95 9.65 3.18
C ILE A 285 -7.71 8.84 2.83
N ILE A 286 -6.66 9.48 2.32
CA ILE A 286 -5.39 8.86 1.97
C ILE A 286 -4.35 9.32 2.98
N PRO A 287 -3.95 8.48 3.96
CA PRO A 287 -2.87 8.81 4.88
C PRO A 287 -1.55 9.05 4.14
N ASN A 288 -0.69 9.90 4.71
CA ASN A 288 0.68 10.06 4.23
C ASN A 288 1.55 8.85 4.61
N ILE A 289 2.85 8.93 4.35
CA ILE A 289 3.84 7.93 4.78
C ILE A 289 3.72 7.72 6.29
N ASN A 290 3.84 6.47 6.72
CA ASN A 290 3.74 6.09 8.12
C ASN A 290 4.98 5.33 8.59
N LEU A 291 5.28 5.43 9.88
CA LEU A 291 6.14 4.49 10.58
C LEU A 291 5.28 3.34 11.09
N SER A 292 5.62 2.15 10.70
CA SER A 292 5.02 0.90 11.19
C SER A 292 6.02 0.09 12.00
N ALA A 293 5.52 -0.71 12.92
CA ALA A 293 6.28 -1.64 13.73
C ALA A 293 5.88 -3.09 13.44
N SER A 294 6.82 -4.01 13.61
CA SER A 294 6.52 -5.44 13.73
C SER A 294 5.61 -5.68 14.94
N PRO A 295 4.52 -6.47 14.80
CA PRO A 295 3.67 -6.82 15.94
C PRO A 295 4.38 -7.57 17.06
N ASN A 296 5.58 -8.09 16.79
CA ASN A 296 6.42 -8.79 17.77
C ASN A 296 7.40 -7.85 18.50
N LEU A 297 7.43 -6.55 18.17
CA LEU A 297 8.28 -5.58 18.87
C LEU A 297 7.78 -5.41 20.31
N PRO A 298 8.65 -5.54 21.35
CA PRO A 298 8.23 -5.31 22.72
C PRO A 298 7.66 -3.90 22.92
N ALA A 299 6.50 -3.79 23.56
CA ALA A 299 5.75 -2.53 23.70
C ALA A 299 6.56 -1.39 24.37
N ASN A 300 7.47 -1.72 25.30
CA ASN A 300 8.34 -0.72 25.91
C ASN A 300 9.40 -0.19 24.94
N ILE A 301 9.89 -0.99 24.02
CA ILE A 301 10.83 -0.56 22.96
C ILE A 301 10.07 0.29 21.95
N GLU A 302 8.91 -0.19 21.49
CA GLU A 302 8.05 0.54 20.55
C GLU A 302 7.73 1.93 21.08
N PHE A 303 7.28 2.03 22.34
CA PHE A 303 6.94 3.30 22.99
C PHE A 303 8.14 4.27 23.03
N ASN A 304 9.31 3.79 23.47
CA ASN A 304 10.49 4.66 23.57
C ASN A 304 10.96 5.15 22.19
N ILE A 305 10.92 4.31 21.16
CA ILE A 305 11.28 4.73 19.79
C ILE A 305 10.22 5.66 19.22
N GLN A 306 8.93 5.38 19.48
CA GLN A 306 7.85 6.29 19.07
C GLN A 306 8.07 7.70 19.63
N GLU A 307 8.39 7.86 20.92
CA GLU A 307 8.68 9.15 21.52
C GLU A 307 9.90 9.82 20.87
N ALA A 308 11.00 9.07 20.67
CA ALA A 308 12.19 9.58 20.00
C ALA A 308 11.89 10.07 18.57
N VAL A 309 11.07 9.36 17.80
CA VAL A 309 10.68 9.79 16.45
C VAL A 309 9.73 10.98 16.47
N LEU A 310 8.84 11.09 17.47
CA LEU A 310 7.99 12.28 17.68
C LEU A 310 8.80 13.54 17.94
N ASP A 311 9.96 13.41 18.58
CA ASP A 311 10.85 14.53 18.90
C ASP A 311 11.73 14.97 17.72
N LEU A 312 11.98 14.11 16.73
CA LEU A 312 12.82 14.44 15.56
C LEU A 312 12.38 15.72 14.84
N PRO A 313 11.10 15.94 14.48
CA PRO A 313 10.68 17.14 13.76
C PRO A 313 10.64 18.40 14.63
N LEU A 314 10.85 18.28 15.96
CA LEU A 314 10.90 19.43 16.86
C LEU A 314 12.19 20.24 16.72
N ASN A 315 13.21 19.69 16.06
CA ASN A 315 14.42 20.41 15.72
C ASN A 315 14.67 20.42 14.20
N PRO A 316 15.32 21.48 13.68
CA PRO A 316 15.52 21.62 12.23
C PRO A 316 16.37 20.51 11.58
N VAL A 317 17.29 19.91 12.33
CA VAL A 317 18.16 18.82 11.83
C VAL A 317 17.35 17.56 11.65
N GLY A 318 16.64 17.10 12.69
CA GLY A 318 15.80 15.91 12.63
C GLY A 318 14.69 16.03 11.58
N LEU A 319 14.06 17.22 11.46
CA LEU A 319 13.06 17.51 10.43
C LEU A 319 13.65 17.39 9.02
N SER A 320 14.83 17.96 8.79
CA SER A 320 15.53 17.88 7.51
C SER A 320 15.93 16.46 7.15
N LEU A 321 16.39 15.68 8.13
CA LEU A 321 16.76 14.27 7.95
C LEU A 321 15.54 13.43 7.57
N LEU A 322 14.41 13.58 8.28
CA LEU A 322 13.16 12.90 7.95
C LEU A 322 12.72 13.21 6.52
N SER A 323 12.71 14.51 6.15
CA SER A 323 12.31 14.93 4.81
C SER A 323 13.25 14.35 3.73
N THR A 324 14.55 14.30 4.00
CA THR A 324 15.54 13.75 3.07
C THR A 324 15.41 12.24 2.93
N ALA A 325 15.32 11.51 4.05
CA ALA A 325 15.23 10.04 4.05
C ALA A 325 13.91 9.53 3.43
N LEU A 326 12.79 10.24 3.66
CA LEU A 326 11.48 9.87 3.12
C LEU A 326 11.20 10.48 1.74
N LYS A 327 12.06 11.38 1.25
CA LYS A 327 11.94 12.08 -0.05
C LYS A 327 10.63 12.87 -0.18
N GLU A 328 10.13 13.37 0.92
CA GLU A 328 8.94 14.21 1.01
C GLU A 328 9.20 15.36 1.98
N GLU A 329 8.57 16.50 1.75
CA GLU A 329 8.61 17.62 2.70
C GLU A 329 7.78 17.27 3.92
N ILE A 330 8.45 16.88 5.01
CA ILE A 330 7.82 16.53 6.28
C ILE A 330 7.78 17.77 7.17
N GLU A 331 6.64 18.05 7.78
CA GLU A 331 6.45 19.18 8.71
C GLU A 331 6.31 18.72 10.16
N ALA A 332 5.74 17.53 10.36
CA ALA A 332 5.52 16.94 11.69
C ALA A 332 5.23 15.44 11.55
N VAL A 333 5.18 14.76 12.69
CA VAL A 333 4.63 13.40 12.82
C VAL A 333 3.62 13.35 13.96
N LYS A 334 2.70 12.40 13.93
CA LYS A 334 1.76 12.14 15.03
C LYS A 334 1.47 10.67 15.19
N THR A 335 1.12 10.26 16.41
CA THR A 335 0.60 8.92 16.69
C THR A 335 -0.75 8.69 16.04
N VAL A 336 -0.93 7.51 15.46
CA VAL A 336 -2.21 7.04 14.91
C VAL A 336 -2.42 5.56 15.20
N GLU A 337 -3.69 5.15 15.14
CA GLU A 337 -4.10 3.76 15.23
C GLU A 337 -4.50 3.23 13.83
N ASP A 338 -4.61 1.92 13.68
CA ASP A 338 -5.03 1.26 12.44
C ASP A 338 -6.35 1.81 11.87
N THR A 339 -7.26 2.25 12.74
CA THR A 339 -8.53 2.87 12.35
C THR A 339 -8.38 4.12 11.48
N PHE A 340 -7.20 4.77 11.50
CA PHE A 340 -6.88 5.92 10.64
C PHE A 340 -6.90 5.56 9.14
N TYR A 341 -6.74 4.28 8.80
CA TYR A 341 -6.76 3.76 7.44
C TYR A 341 -8.12 3.27 6.96
N ASN A 342 -9.16 3.30 7.83
CA ASN A 342 -10.47 2.74 7.50
C ASN A 342 -11.14 3.41 6.30
N GLN A 343 -11.00 4.73 6.16
CA GLN A 343 -11.59 5.45 5.04
C GLN A 343 -10.95 5.06 3.70
N LEU A 344 -9.64 4.87 3.67
CA LEU A 344 -8.94 4.37 2.48
C LEU A 344 -9.37 2.93 2.14
N ARG A 345 -9.44 2.05 3.14
CA ARG A 345 -9.92 0.66 2.93
C ARG A 345 -11.33 0.63 2.35
N ILE A 346 -12.25 1.44 2.90
CA ILE A 346 -13.64 1.56 2.40
C ILE A 346 -13.65 2.08 0.96
N ALA A 347 -12.83 3.08 0.65
CA ALA A 347 -12.78 3.66 -0.68
C ALA A 347 -12.33 2.65 -1.75
N ILE A 348 -11.34 1.81 -1.46
CA ILE A 348 -10.78 0.85 -2.42
C ILE A 348 -11.44 -0.53 -2.40
N LEU A 349 -12.24 -0.85 -1.37
CA LEU A 349 -12.87 -2.17 -1.19
C LEU A 349 -13.64 -2.68 -2.42
N PRO A 350 -14.43 -1.85 -3.15
CA PRO A 350 -15.17 -2.33 -4.31
C PRO A 350 -14.31 -2.78 -5.49
N LEU A 351 -13.04 -2.41 -5.50
CA LEU A 351 -12.15 -2.65 -6.63
C LEU A 351 -11.52 -4.05 -6.61
N ASP A 352 -11.66 -4.79 -5.50
CA ASP A 352 -11.06 -6.12 -5.29
C ASP A 352 -9.58 -6.15 -5.72
N LEU A 353 -8.82 -5.17 -5.24
CA LEU A 353 -7.44 -4.95 -5.65
C LEU A 353 -6.51 -6.09 -5.20
N ASP A 354 -5.71 -6.58 -6.12
CA ASP A 354 -4.53 -7.38 -5.79
C ASP A 354 -3.43 -6.45 -5.22
N LEU A 355 -3.47 -6.26 -3.89
CA LEU A 355 -2.54 -5.34 -3.23
C LEU A 355 -1.09 -5.83 -3.32
N GLU A 356 -0.85 -7.14 -3.34
CA GLU A 356 0.48 -7.70 -3.54
C GLU A 356 1.06 -7.25 -4.89
N ALA A 357 0.31 -7.45 -5.97
CA ALA A 357 0.74 -7.06 -7.31
C ALA A 357 0.91 -5.54 -7.46
N ILE A 358 0.04 -4.74 -6.82
CA ILE A 358 0.10 -3.26 -6.90
C ILE A 358 1.30 -2.71 -6.16
N THR A 359 1.55 -3.17 -4.93
CA THR A 359 2.65 -2.67 -4.10
C THR A 359 4.01 -3.09 -4.64
N HIS A 360 4.11 -4.27 -5.26
CA HIS A 360 5.32 -4.71 -5.94
C HIS A 360 5.63 -3.90 -7.20
N ASN A 361 4.62 -3.43 -7.92
CA ASN A 361 4.79 -2.63 -9.13
C ASN A 361 4.97 -1.12 -8.85
N SER A 362 4.64 -0.64 -7.66
CA SER A 362 4.77 0.77 -7.27
C SER A 362 6.22 1.23 -6.99
N SER A 363 7.17 0.32 -7.03
CA SER A 363 8.61 0.58 -6.86
C SER A 363 9.29 1.12 -8.12
N THR A 364 8.57 1.31 -9.23
CA THR A 364 9.10 1.96 -10.44
C THR A 364 8.72 3.45 -10.40
N PRO A 365 9.69 4.38 -10.51
CA PRO A 365 9.48 5.82 -10.43
C PRO A 365 8.60 6.36 -11.57
#